data_6c836876ae5cf7c7594b8ae36e6d9ff1
#
_entry.id   6c836876ae5cf7c7594b8ae36e6d9ff1
#
_cell.length_a   1.000
_cell.length_b   1.000
_cell.length_c   1.000
_cell.angle_alpha   90.00
_cell.angle_beta   90.00
_cell.angle_gamma   90.00
#
_symmetry.space_group_name_H-M   'P 1'
#
loop_
_entity.id
_entity.type
_entity.pdbx_description
1 polymer ?
#
loop_
_entity_poly.entity_id
_entity_poly.type
_entity_poly.pdbx_seq_one_letter_code
_entity_poly.pdbx_strand_id
1 'polypeptide(L)'
;LRDAENFDAVVAAGGDGTVASVAYLLAETGIPLLPFPAGTANLLAMNLASPAEPHALAHLMREQRLMDFDIGEIELSNGERFGFSMIAGAGYDAAIMEGAEPSKRLLGPMAYFTAAFANFAPQFSRITLTIDGKTVETQGVGVLAINFSKLQFDISLVHENLPRDGMFDIVVMNTHDAVGLIPAILSCMLDRAGEFPSRP
;
A
#
# COMPACT_ATOMS: atom_id res chain seq x y z
N LEU A 1 -0.19 21.10 -9.00
CA LEU A 1 -1.62 21.22 -8.56
C LEU A 1 -2.01 22.63 -8.09
N ARG A 2 -1.30 23.68 -8.53
CA ARG A 2 -1.52 25.07 -8.06
C ARG A 2 -2.95 25.59 -8.29
N ASP A 3 -3.62 25.06 -9.30
CA ASP A 3 -4.96 25.51 -9.73
C ASP A 3 -6.02 24.42 -9.52
N ALA A 4 -5.75 23.42 -8.67
CA ALA A 4 -6.68 22.31 -8.47
C ALA A 4 -8.05 22.77 -7.95
N GLU A 5 -8.07 23.85 -7.15
CA GLU A 5 -9.28 24.48 -6.61
C GLU A 5 -10.25 24.99 -7.67
N ASN A 6 -9.79 25.16 -8.91
CA ASN A 6 -10.65 25.60 -10.03
C ASN A 6 -11.32 24.43 -10.76
N PHE A 7 -11.16 23.20 -10.29
CA PHE A 7 -11.68 21.99 -10.92
C PHE A 7 -12.53 21.18 -9.94
N ASP A 8 -13.54 20.51 -10.47
CA ASP A 8 -14.45 19.66 -9.68
C ASP A 8 -13.78 18.34 -9.24
N ALA A 9 -12.72 17.93 -9.90
CA ALA A 9 -11.95 16.73 -9.58
C ALA A 9 -10.57 16.75 -10.25
N VAL A 10 -9.64 15.96 -9.73
CA VAL A 10 -8.32 15.71 -10.32
C VAL A 10 -8.22 14.26 -10.77
N VAL A 11 -7.85 14.03 -12.03
CA VAL A 11 -7.53 12.70 -12.54
C VAL A 11 -6.02 12.48 -12.45
N ALA A 12 -5.57 11.53 -11.65
CA ALA A 12 -4.17 11.14 -11.56
C ALA A 12 -3.91 9.93 -12.46
N ALA A 13 -3.37 10.17 -13.65
CA ALA A 13 -2.95 9.11 -14.57
C ALA A 13 -1.51 8.69 -14.29
N GLY A 14 -1.33 7.53 -13.68
CA GLY A 14 0.01 7.04 -13.31
C GLY A 14 -0.03 5.73 -12.55
N GLY A 15 1.13 5.32 -12.03
CA GLY A 15 1.25 4.23 -11.07
C GLY A 15 1.02 4.68 -9.63
N ASP A 16 1.14 3.74 -8.69
CA ASP A 16 0.82 3.95 -7.28
C ASP A 16 1.56 5.14 -6.66
N GLY A 17 2.84 5.34 -6.96
CA GLY A 17 3.61 6.48 -6.46
C GLY A 17 3.08 7.83 -6.95
N THR A 18 2.68 7.94 -8.23
CA THR A 18 2.09 9.17 -8.77
C THR A 18 0.75 9.45 -8.11
N VAL A 19 -0.10 8.43 -8.00
CA VAL A 19 -1.43 8.57 -7.41
C VAL A 19 -1.33 8.91 -5.92
N ALA A 20 -0.44 8.26 -5.16
CA ALA A 20 -0.21 8.56 -3.76
C ALA A 20 0.28 10.00 -3.54
N SER A 21 1.22 10.47 -4.38
CA SER A 21 1.71 11.85 -4.30
C SER A 21 0.60 12.88 -4.58
N VAL A 22 -0.25 12.62 -5.57
CA VAL A 22 -1.39 13.51 -5.87
C VAL A 22 -2.42 13.45 -4.75
N ALA A 23 -2.73 12.28 -4.22
CA ALA A 23 -3.63 12.09 -3.09
C ALA A 23 -3.16 12.88 -1.85
N TYR A 24 -1.88 12.78 -1.53
CA TYR A 24 -1.28 13.53 -0.42
C TYR A 24 -1.39 15.04 -0.59
N LEU A 25 -1.13 15.56 -1.81
CA LEU A 25 -1.25 16.99 -2.11
C LEU A 25 -2.70 17.49 -2.11
N LEU A 26 -3.67 16.62 -2.29
CA LEU A 26 -5.10 16.93 -2.26
C LEU A 26 -5.74 16.62 -0.89
N ALA A 27 -4.97 16.04 0.04
CA ALA A 27 -5.48 15.73 1.38
C ALA A 27 -6.10 16.99 2.02
N GLU A 28 -7.25 16.82 2.64
CA GLU A 28 -8.01 17.89 3.33
C GLU A 28 -8.47 19.07 2.45
N THR A 29 -8.22 19.05 1.14
CA THR A 29 -8.67 20.13 0.23
C THR A 29 -10.14 20.00 -0.17
N GLY A 30 -10.75 18.85 0.03
CA GLY A 30 -12.11 18.53 -0.44
C GLY A 30 -12.21 18.30 -1.95
N ILE A 31 -11.10 18.30 -2.68
CA ILE A 31 -11.08 18.06 -4.13
C ILE A 31 -10.97 16.57 -4.39
N PRO A 32 -11.96 15.94 -5.06
CA PRO A 32 -11.93 14.52 -5.35
C PRO A 32 -10.76 14.12 -6.25
N LEU A 33 -10.14 12.99 -5.93
CA LEU A 33 -9.14 12.33 -6.75
C LEU A 33 -9.75 11.15 -7.49
N LEU A 34 -9.49 11.03 -8.78
CA LEU A 34 -9.83 9.86 -9.58
C LEU A 34 -8.55 9.21 -10.11
N PRO A 35 -8.13 8.05 -9.59
CA PRO A 35 -6.99 7.33 -10.09
C PRO A 35 -7.26 6.74 -11.47
N PHE A 36 -6.39 7.00 -12.45
CA PHE A 36 -6.38 6.30 -13.72
C PHE A 36 -5.18 5.35 -13.78
N PRO A 37 -5.40 4.02 -13.86
CA PRO A 37 -4.34 3.02 -13.77
C PRO A 37 -3.45 3.01 -15.02
N ALA A 38 -2.36 3.75 -14.99
CA ALA A 38 -1.38 3.84 -16.08
C ALA A 38 0.03 3.36 -15.67
N GLY A 39 0.18 2.74 -14.50
CA GLY A 39 1.42 2.14 -14.01
C GLY A 39 1.45 0.61 -14.15
N THR A 40 2.39 -0.02 -13.45
CA THR A 40 2.58 -1.48 -13.51
C THR A 40 1.63 -2.24 -12.57
N ALA A 41 1.53 -1.84 -11.30
CA ALA A 41 0.74 -2.53 -10.29
C ALA A 41 -0.66 -1.91 -10.12
N ASN A 42 -0.73 -0.58 -10.02
CA ASN A 42 -1.95 0.20 -9.87
C ASN A 42 -2.84 -0.28 -8.70
N LEU A 43 -2.21 -0.59 -7.58
CA LEU A 43 -2.86 -1.19 -6.42
C LEU A 43 -3.94 -0.29 -5.83
N LEU A 44 -3.69 1.02 -5.72
CA LEU A 44 -4.70 1.95 -5.20
C LEU A 44 -5.91 2.02 -6.14
N ALA A 45 -5.69 2.16 -7.45
CA ALA A 45 -6.79 2.16 -8.42
C ALA A 45 -7.61 0.87 -8.36
N MET A 46 -6.94 -0.28 -8.19
CA MET A 46 -7.58 -1.58 -8.01
C MET A 46 -8.42 -1.65 -6.72
N ASN A 47 -7.88 -1.20 -5.59
CA ASN A 47 -8.59 -1.16 -4.31
C ASN A 47 -9.83 -0.25 -4.35
N LEU A 48 -9.74 0.84 -5.10
CA LEU A 48 -10.86 1.78 -5.31
C LEU A 48 -11.80 1.37 -6.45
N ALA A 49 -11.58 0.19 -7.06
CA ALA A 49 -12.32 -0.29 -8.24
C ALA A 49 -12.36 0.73 -9.39
N SER A 50 -11.28 1.49 -9.56
CA SER A 50 -11.17 2.51 -10.60
C SER A 50 -10.99 1.83 -11.97
N PRO A 51 -11.84 2.13 -12.97
CA PRO A 51 -11.76 1.48 -14.26
C PRO A 51 -10.55 1.96 -15.08
N ALA A 52 -9.96 1.05 -15.86
CA ALA A 52 -8.88 1.37 -16.80
C ALA A 52 -9.39 1.96 -18.14
N GLU A 53 -10.68 1.86 -18.40
CA GLU A 53 -11.31 2.33 -19.62
C GLU A 53 -11.73 3.80 -19.50
N PRO A 54 -11.30 4.73 -20.39
CA PRO A 54 -11.61 6.16 -20.28
C PRO A 54 -13.11 6.47 -20.27
N HIS A 55 -13.92 5.71 -21.01
CA HIS A 55 -15.38 5.90 -21.04
C HIS A 55 -16.03 5.48 -19.72
N ALA A 56 -15.57 4.38 -19.11
CA ALA A 56 -16.04 3.94 -17.80
C ALA A 56 -15.64 4.93 -16.70
N LEU A 57 -14.42 5.48 -16.79
CA LEU A 57 -13.95 6.53 -15.90
C LEU A 57 -14.82 7.79 -15.99
N ALA A 58 -15.12 8.25 -17.21
CA ALA A 58 -16.00 9.39 -17.41
C ALA A 58 -17.43 9.14 -16.89
N HIS A 59 -17.90 7.90 -16.96
CA HIS A 59 -19.20 7.50 -16.38
C HIS A 59 -19.16 7.58 -14.84
N LEU A 60 -18.09 7.05 -14.23
CA LEU A 60 -17.89 7.10 -12.79
C LEU A 60 -17.87 8.55 -12.26
N MET A 61 -17.18 9.45 -12.97
CA MET A 61 -17.19 10.88 -12.63
C MET A 61 -18.58 11.50 -12.65
N ARG A 62 -19.43 11.11 -13.60
CA ARG A 62 -20.83 11.61 -13.69
C ARG A 62 -21.71 11.10 -12.57
N GLU A 63 -21.45 9.90 -12.06
CA GLU A 63 -22.20 9.32 -10.95
C GLU A 63 -21.90 10.00 -9.61
N GLN A 64 -20.80 10.76 -9.52
CA GLN A 64 -20.35 11.49 -8.33
C GLN A 64 -20.34 10.63 -7.05
N ARG A 65 -19.99 9.36 -7.18
CA ARG A 65 -19.80 8.48 -6.04
C ARG A 65 -18.45 8.78 -5.42
N LEU A 66 -18.46 9.37 -4.25
CA LEU A 66 -17.27 9.71 -3.50
C LEU A 66 -17.07 8.70 -2.37
N MET A 67 -15.81 8.43 -2.07
CA MET A 67 -15.39 7.66 -0.92
C MET A 67 -14.22 8.38 -0.27
N ASP A 68 -14.34 8.64 1.01
CA ASP A 68 -13.21 9.13 1.80
C ASP A 68 -12.28 7.97 2.12
N PHE A 69 -10.98 8.23 2.14
CA PHE A 69 -9.97 7.30 2.63
C PHE A 69 -8.81 8.05 3.29
N ASP A 70 -8.14 7.35 4.19
CA ASP A 70 -7.05 7.91 4.96
C ASP A 70 -5.79 8.01 4.11
N ILE A 71 -4.99 9.03 4.37
CA ILE A 71 -3.65 9.22 3.82
C ILE A 71 -2.67 9.27 4.97
N GLY A 72 -1.63 8.45 4.89
CA GLY A 72 -0.54 8.51 5.84
C GLY A 72 0.53 9.51 5.43
N GLU A 73 1.19 10.09 6.42
CA GLU A 73 2.40 10.89 6.24
C GLU A 73 3.59 10.20 6.89
N ILE A 74 4.70 10.14 6.18
CA ILE A 74 5.98 9.69 6.70
C ILE A 74 6.87 10.92 6.85
N GLU A 75 7.37 11.15 8.04
CA GLU A 75 8.43 12.12 8.28
C GLU A 75 9.74 11.39 8.55
N LEU A 76 10.74 11.66 7.74
CA LEU A 76 12.08 11.11 7.89
C LEU A 76 12.88 11.92 8.91
N SER A 77 13.96 11.34 9.43
CA SER A 77 14.85 11.98 10.40
C SER A 77 15.52 13.26 9.88
N ASN A 78 15.58 13.47 8.56
CA ASN A 78 16.08 14.69 7.92
C ASN A 78 14.99 15.77 7.76
N GLY A 79 13.74 15.49 8.20
CA GLY A 79 12.59 16.39 8.10
C GLY A 79 11.84 16.31 6.77
N GLU A 80 12.25 15.46 5.84
CA GLU A 80 11.49 15.23 4.61
C GLU A 80 10.19 14.49 4.90
N ARG A 81 9.11 14.87 4.20
CA ARG A 81 7.77 14.32 4.36
C ARG A 81 7.25 13.74 3.06
N PHE A 82 6.63 12.59 3.16
CA PHE A 82 6.04 11.88 2.03
C PHE A 82 4.68 11.34 2.42
N GLY A 83 3.72 11.44 1.49
CA GLY A 83 2.44 10.79 1.65
C GLY A 83 2.46 9.33 1.19
N PHE A 84 1.72 8.47 1.88
CA PHE A 84 1.43 7.13 1.40
C PHE A 84 -0.06 6.81 1.51
N SER A 85 -0.57 6.10 0.53
CA SER A 85 -1.98 5.69 0.48
C SER A 85 -2.19 4.21 0.78
N MET A 86 -1.20 3.38 0.51
CA MET A 86 -1.30 1.93 0.63
C MET A 86 -0.55 1.42 1.85
N ILE A 87 0.76 1.31 1.72
CA ILE A 87 1.65 0.68 2.70
C ILE A 87 2.92 1.52 2.81
N ALA A 88 3.34 1.77 4.03
CA ALA A 88 4.66 2.30 4.34
C ALA A 88 5.46 1.25 5.11
N GLY A 89 6.70 1.02 4.71
CA GLY A 89 7.57 0.03 5.34
C GLY A 89 8.89 0.61 5.82
N ALA A 90 9.43 0.04 6.89
CA ALA A 90 10.77 0.32 7.36
C ALA A 90 11.52 -0.99 7.70
N GLY A 91 12.82 -1.04 7.39
CA GLY A 91 13.65 -2.21 7.59
C GLY A 91 13.83 -3.03 6.32
N TYR A 92 13.69 -4.35 6.39
CA TYR A 92 13.93 -5.27 5.28
C TYR A 92 13.08 -4.99 4.04
N ASP A 93 11.83 -4.59 4.24
CA ASP A 93 10.92 -4.20 3.15
C ASP A 93 11.48 -3.02 2.35
N ALA A 94 11.95 -1.98 3.03
CA ALA A 94 12.57 -0.82 2.38
C ALA A 94 13.83 -1.21 1.58
N ALA A 95 14.67 -2.11 2.11
CA ALA A 95 15.86 -2.60 1.42
C ALA A 95 15.51 -3.43 0.17
N ILE A 96 14.42 -4.20 0.20
CA ILE A 96 13.92 -4.91 -0.98
C ILE A 96 13.47 -3.92 -2.06
N MET A 97 12.72 -2.90 -1.68
CA MET A 97 12.19 -1.91 -2.62
C MET A 97 13.33 -1.11 -3.29
N GLU A 98 14.35 -0.73 -2.53
CA GLU A 98 15.53 -0.03 -3.04
C GLU A 98 16.37 -0.90 -3.98
N GLY A 99 16.66 -2.14 -3.59
CA GLY A 99 17.50 -3.07 -4.38
C GLY A 99 16.85 -3.57 -5.67
N ALA A 100 15.59 -3.39 -5.81
CA ALA A 100 14.80 -4.05 -6.82
C ALA A 100 14.44 -3.16 -8.04
N GLU A 101 14.74 -1.89 -8.05
CA GLU A 101 14.47 -0.99 -9.19
C GLU A 101 15.04 -1.49 -10.55
N PRO A 102 16.26 -2.05 -10.63
CA PRO A 102 16.80 -2.54 -11.91
C PRO A 102 16.07 -3.75 -12.50
N SER A 103 15.45 -4.60 -11.64
CA SER A 103 14.86 -5.89 -12.04
C SER A 103 13.39 -5.80 -12.47
N LYS A 104 12.72 -4.70 -12.18
CA LYS A 104 11.30 -4.48 -12.52
C LYS A 104 10.97 -4.69 -14.00
N ARG A 105 11.93 -4.43 -14.88
CA ARG A 105 11.72 -4.49 -16.33
C ARG A 105 11.75 -5.90 -16.92
N LEU A 106 12.29 -6.90 -16.21
CA LEU A 106 12.55 -8.23 -16.78
C LEU A 106 11.65 -9.36 -16.27
N LEU A 107 11.14 -9.30 -15.04
CA LEU A 107 10.62 -10.50 -14.36
C LEU A 107 9.15 -10.42 -13.93
N GLY A 108 8.49 -9.30 -14.09
CA GLY A 108 7.12 -9.10 -13.60
C GLY A 108 7.03 -9.02 -12.04
N PRO A 109 5.93 -8.51 -11.49
CA PRO A 109 5.85 -8.14 -10.07
C PRO A 109 6.10 -9.30 -9.09
N MET A 110 5.60 -10.49 -9.37
CA MET A 110 5.72 -11.65 -8.46
C MET A 110 7.12 -12.28 -8.48
N ALA A 111 7.73 -12.42 -9.66
CA ALA A 111 9.10 -12.93 -9.77
C ALA A 111 10.11 -11.95 -9.17
N TYR A 112 9.78 -10.69 -9.16
CA TYR A 112 10.52 -9.63 -8.53
C TYR A 112 10.57 -9.79 -7.00
N PHE A 113 9.44 -9.97 -6.35
CA PHE A 113 9.39 -10.21 -4.90
C PHE A 113 10.16 -11.48 -4.52
N THR A 114 9.99 -12.56 -5.26
CA THR A 114 10.67 -13.82 -4.97
C THR A 114 12.19 -13.73 -5.17
N ALA A 115 12.68 -13.03 -6.19
CA ALA A 115 14.10 -12.84 -6.42
C ALA A 115 14.75 -11.89 -5.40
N ALA A 116 14.05 -10.84 -4.99
CA ALA A 116 14.51 -9.95 -3.94
C ALA A 116 14.59 -10.68 -2.58
N PHE A 117 13.59 -11.49 -2.24
CA PHE A 117 13.60 -12.33 -1.04
C PHE A 117 14.74 -13.36 -1.03
N ALA A 118 15.11 -13.92 -2.18
CA ALA A 118 16.13 -14.96 -2.25
C ALA A 118 17.58 -14.44 -2.07
N ASN A 119 17.82 -13.15 -2.32
CA ASN A 119 19.17 -12.61 -2.39
C ASN A 119 19.59 -11.75 -1.18
N PHE A 120 18.67 -11.47 -0.23
CA PHE A 120 18.98 -10.65 0.94
C PHE A 120 18.84 -11.46 2.23
N ALA A 121 19.89 -11.46 3.05
CA ALA A 121 19.81 -11.92 4.43
C ALA A 121 19.17 -10.80 5.28
N PRO A 122 17.96 -10.95 5.79
CA PRO A 122 17.33 -9.92 6.60
C PRO A 122 18.11 -9.71 7.91
N GLN A 123 18.37 -8.46 8.26
CA GLN A 123 18.97 -8.13 9.55
C GLN A 123 17.88 -8.09 10.61
N PHE A 124 17.92 -9.03 11.53
CA PHE A 124 17.03 -9.07 12.67
C PHE A 124 17.45 -8.00 13.69
N SER A 125 16.59 -7.03 13.91
CA SER A 125 16.89 -5.85 14.69
C SER A 125 15.91 -5.66 15.83
N ARG A 126 16.32 -4.91 16.87
CA ARG A 126 15.38 -4.40 17.87
C ARG A 126 14.57 -3.26 17.25
N ILE A 127 13.27 -3.33 17.39
CA ILE A 127 12.30 -2.35 16.90
C ILE A 127 11.59 -1.76 18.12
N THR A 128 11.64 -0.43 18.22
CA THR A 128 10.84 0.30 19.21
C THR A 128 9.76 1.08 18.47
N LEU A 129 8.51 0.76 18.78
CA LEU A 129 7.35 1.42 18.21
C LEU A 129 6.68 2.28 19.27
N THR A 130 6.33 3.50 18.93
CA THR A 130 5.44 4.32 19.76
C THR A 130 4.15 4.53 18.98
N ILE A 131 3.07 3.90 19.44
CA ILE A 131 1.76 3.90 18.80
C ILE A 131 0.78 4.52 19.79
N ASP A 132 0.14 5.61 19.39
CA ASP A 132 -0.82 6.35 20.23
C ASP A 132 -0.28 6.66 21.64
N GLY A 133 1.00 7.07 21.70
CA GLY A 133 1.70 7.39 22.94
C GLY A 133 2.14 6.18 23.78
N LYS A 134 1.88 4.96 23.34
CA LYS A 134 2.33 3.72 24.01
C LYS A 134 3.56 3.17 23.30
N THR A 135 4.61 2.91 24.05
CA THR A 135 5.85 2.32 23.52
C THR A 135 5.82 0.80 23.64
N VAL A 136 6.08 0.13 22.53
CA VAL A 136 6.21 -1.32 22.41
C VAL A 136 7.60 -1.65 21.91
N GLU A 137 8.34 -2.49 22.62
CA GLU A 137 9.62 -3.03 22.17
C GLU A 137 9.41 -4.43 21.61
N THR A 138 9.94 -4.67 20.43
CA THR A 138 9.87 -5.96 19.76
C THR A 138 11.17 -6.21 18.97
N GLN A 139 11.22 -7.32 18.28
CA GLN A 139 12.32 -7.66 17.39
C GLN A 139 11.75 -8.17 16.07
N GLY A 140 12.43 -7.88 14.99
CA GLY A 140 12.00 -8.30 13.65
C GLY A 140 12.93 -7.81 12.57
N VAL A 141 12.59 -8.12 11.35
CA VAL A 141 13.32 -7.68 10.15
C VAL A 141 12.77 -6.38 9.58
N GLY A 142 11.56 -6.01 9.95
CA GLY A 142 10.93 -4.77 9.50
C GLY A 142 9.54 -4.58 10.08
N VAL A 143 8.96 -3.42 9.80
CA VAL A 143 7.62 -3.03 10.19
C VAL A 143 6.89 -2.42 9.00
N LEU A 144 5.59 -2.71 8.88
CA LEU A 144 4.69 -2.15 7.89
C LEU A 144 3.59 -1.37 8.59
N ALA A 145 3.28 -0.18 8.10
CA ALA A 145 2.06 0.54 8.40
C ALA A 145 1.14 0.42 7.17
N ILE A 146 -0.02 -0.16 7.35
CA ILE A 146 -0.93 -0.55 6.27
C ILE A 146 -2.21 0.25 6.38
N ASN A 147 -2.56 0.93 5.29
CA ASN A 147 -3.83 1.63 5.11
C ASN A 147 -4.77 0.81 4.22
N PHE A 148 -4.39 0.51 2.98
CA PHE A 148 -5.07 -0.46 2.14
C PHE A 148 -4.26 -1.76 2.12
N SER A 149 -4.88 -2.86 2.52
CA SER A 149 -4.19 -4.14 2.68
C SER A 149 -4.21 -5.03 1.43
N LYS A 150 -5.08 -4.74 0.46
CA LYS A 150 -5.29 -5.59 -0.71
C LYS A 150 -4.21 -5.37 -1.77
N LEU A 151 -3.48 -6.41 -2.06
CA LEU A 151 -2.44 -6.49 -3.08
C LEU A 151 -2.98 -7.11 -4.38
N GLN A 152 -2.10 -7.29 -5.36
CA GLN A 152 -2.44 -8.03 -6.60
C GLN A 152 -2.91 -9.46 -6.30
N PHE A 153 -3.69 -10.01 -7.21
CA PHE A 153 -4.25 -11.38 -7.10
C PHE A 153 -5.17 -11.60 -5.90
N ASP A 154 -5.80 -10.52 -5.40
CA ASP A 154 -6.75 -10.59 -4.28
C ASP A 154 -6.12 -10.99 -2.94
N ILE A 155 -4.80 -10.87 -2.82
CA ILE A 155 -4.09 -11.13 -1.58
C ILE A 155 -4.26 -9.93 -0.65
N SER A 156 -4.71 -10.16 0.59
CA SER A 156 -4.77 -9.13 1.63
C SER A 156 -3.75 -9.44 2.72
N LEU A 157 -3.02 -8.41 3.16
CA LEU A 157 -2.02 -8.54 4.23
C LEU A 157 -2.67 -8.55 5.62
N VAL A 158 -3.83 -7.93 5.75
CA VAL A 158 -4.58 -7.80 7.00
C VAL A 158 -6.05 -8.10 6.72
N HIS A 159 -6.72 -8.79 7.63
CA HIS A 159 -8.15 -9.01 7.60
C HIS A 159 -8.91 -7.78 8.08
N GLU A 160 -10.13 -7.58 7.57
CA GLU A 160 -11.03 -6.51 8.00
C GLU A 160 -10.42 -5.10 7.97
N ASN A 161 -9.47 -4.86 7.06
CA ASN A 161 -8.84 -3.57 6.91
C ASN A 161 -9.84 -2.52 6.41
N LEU A 162 -9.93 -1.40 7.12
CA LEU A 162 -10.85 -0.29 6.83
C LEU A 162 -10.06 1.00 6.55
N PRO A 163 -9.75 1.33 5.29
CA PRO A 163 -8.87 2.45 4.95
C PRO A 163 -9.51 3.84 5.12
N ARG A 164 -10.48 3.98 6.02
CA ARG A 164 -11.23 5.21 6.31
C ARG A 164 -11.68 5.35 7.76
N ASP A 165 -11.00 4.69 8.65
CA ASP A 165 -11.33 4.68 10.09
C ASP A 165 -10.36 5.51 10.94
N GLY A 166 -9.42 6.20 10.28
CA GLY A 166 -8.40 7.03 10.94
C GLY A 166 -7.29 6.21 11.57
N MET A 167 -7.13 4.93 11.22
CA MET A 167 -6.15 4.03 11.81
C MET A 167 -5.29 3.35 10.73
N PHE A 168 -4.09 2.94 11.12
CA PHE A 168 -3.23 2.06 10.32
C PHE A 168 -3.03 0.75 11.04
N ASP A 169 -3.08 -0.34 10.30
CA ASP A 169 -2.67 -1.63 10.81
C ASP A 169 -1.14 -1.72 10.85
N ILE A 170 -0.58 -2.05 12.00
CA ILE A 170 0.87 -2.17 12.17
C ILE A 170 1.26 -3.64 12.20
N VAL A 171 2.04 -4.06 11.22
CA VAL A 171 2.55 -5.42 11.08
C VAL A 171 4.05 -5.45 11.30
N VAL A 172 4.50 -6.20 12.30
CA VAL A 172 5.92 -6.46 12.54
C VAL A 172 6.30 -7.80 11.91
N MET A 173 7.27 -7.77 11.01
CA MET A 173 7.82 -8.97 10.38
C MET A 173 8.83 -9.61 11.31
N ASN A 174 8.34 -10.53 12.15
CA ASN A 174 9.14 -11.24 13.16
C ASN A 174 9.58 -12.61 12.64
N THR A 175 10.56 -12.63 11.74
CA THR A 175 11.14 -13.85 11.21
C THR A 175 12.66 -13.69 11.07
N HIS A 176 13.40 -14.79 11.26
CA HIS A 176 14.86 -14.78 11.19
C HIS A 176 15.42 -15.01 9.78
N ASP A 177 14.58 -15.41 8.85
CA ASP A 177 14.99 -15.68 7.47
C ASP A 177 13.84 -15.40 6.48
N ALA A 178 14.19 -15.28 5.21
CA ALA A 178 13.22 -15.09 4.14
C ALA A 178 12.28 -16.30 3.99
N VAL A 179 12.71 -17.50 4.38
CA VAL A 179 11.91 -18.73 4.34
C VAL A 179 10.80 -18.68 5.38
N GLY A 180 11.06 -18.05 6.53
CA GLY A 180 10.05 -17.81 7.58
C GLY A 180 8.90 -16.90 7.16
N LEU A 181 9.05 -16.11 6.08
CA LEU A 181 7.97 -15.31 5.51
C LEU A 181 7.04 -16.13 4.58
N ILE A 182 7.51 -17.30 4.08
CA ILE A 182 6.73 -18.14 3.19
C ILE A 182 5.40 -18.57 3.80
N PRO A 183 5.34 -19.04 5.07
CA PRO A 183 4.06 -19.39 5.70
C PRO A 183 3.09 -18.22 5.79
N ALA A 184 3.59 -17.01 6.08
CA ALA A 184 2.76 -15.80 6.15
C ALA A 184 2.21 -15.43 4.76
N ILE A 185 3.05 -15.49 3.73
CA ILE A 185 2.65 -15.25 2.34
C ILE A 185 1.65 -16.35 1.89
N LEU A 186 1.92 -17.62 2.21
CA LEU A 186 1.01 -18.72 1.92
C LEU A 186 -0.32 -18.58 2.66
N SER A 187 -0.30 -18.15 3.91
CA SER A 187 -1.51 -17.87 4.69
C SER A 187 -2.35 -16.78 4.04
N CYS A 188 -1.74 -15.66 3.65
CA CYS A 188 -2.42 -14.60 2.89
C CYS A 188 -3.00 -15.11 1.55
N MET A 189 -2.36 -16.10 0.93
CA MET A 189 -2.87 -16.73 -0.30
C MET A 189 -3.98 -17.76 -0.05
N LEU A 190 -3.91 -18.48 1.06
CA LEU A 190 -4.84 -19.57 1.43
C LEU A 190 -6.12 -19.05 2.11
N ASP A 191 -6.08 -17.91 2.76
CA ASP A 191 -7.28 -17.23 3.27
C ASP A 191 -8.26 -16.86 2.16
N ARG A 192 -7.77 -16.75 0.94
CA ARG A 192 -8.62 -16.67 -0.24
C ARG A 192 -9.47 -17.94 -0.46
N ALA A 193 -9.05 -19.09 0.06
CA ALA A 193 -9.80 -20.35 0.02
C ALA A 193 -10.77 -20.52 1.20
N GLY A 194 -10.71 -19.63 2.18
CA GLY A 194 -11.46 -19.68 3.44
C GLY A 194 -12.79 -18.94 3.44
N GLU A 195 -13.24 -18.35 2.33
CA GLU A 195 -14.64 -17.98 2.16
C GLU A 195 -15.52 -19.22 2.01
N PHE A 196 -15.51 -20.07 3.04
CA PHE A 196 -16.58 -21.00 3.23
C PHE A 196 -17.81 -20.27 3.78
N PRO A 197 -18.99 -20.55 3.25
CA PRO A 197 -20.21 -19.86 3.66
C PRO A 197 -20.40 -20.04 5.16
N SER A 198 -20.66 -18.91 5.83
CA SER A 198 -21.08 -18.87 7.22
C SER A 198 -22.11 -19.99 7.48
N ARG A 199 -21.81 -20.83 8.44
CA ARG A 199 -22.76 -21.83 8.93
C ARG A 199 -24.03 -21.13 9.42
N PRO A 200 -25.18 -21.76 9.24
CA PRO A 200 -26.50 -21.21 9.61
C PRO A 200 -26.67 -21.01 11.11
#